data_b3c4f16da749068358ceebdfe8009582
#
_entry.id   b3c4f16da749068358ceebdfe8009582
#
_cell.length_a   1.000
_cell.length_b   1.000
_cell.length_c   1.000
_cell.angle_alpha   90.00
_cell.angle_beta   90.00
_cell.angle_gamma   90.00
#
_symmetry.space_group_name_H-M   'P 1'
#
loop_
_entity.id
_entity.type
_entity.pdbx_description
1 polymer ?
#
loop_
_entity_poly.entity_id
_entity_poly.type
_entity_poly.pdbx_seq_one_letter_code
_entity_poly.pdbx_strand_id
1 'polypeptide(L)'
;MLNAELFTDVGFYREQNEDAGGVFFNQTEQQLIVVCDGMGGHQAGEVASQFVVEALQKRFEEENYIEQEQAEIWLKHTLQAINHELFQLSESQASYQGMGTTCVCALIYDHHIVVANIGDSRAYLVNGRYFDQVTIDHTFVNQLVMLGQITEEEALHHPRRNIITKVMGTDRRVTPDVFTKRIQFYQYLLLNSDGLTDYVPLKEVHNVLKANYSLTEAGNTILELAKSYEAKDNTSFVLAEIAGDPV
;
A
#
# COMPACT_ATOMS: atom_id res chain seq x y z
N MET A 1 16.99 -7.78 11.17
CA MET A 1 15.69 -7.87 10.44
C MET A 1 14.69 -7.03 11.21
N LEU A 2 13.96 -6.19 10.51
CA LEU A 2 12.86 -5.47 11.12
C LEU A 2 11.67 -6.43 11.28
N ASN A 3 10.95 -6.31 12.36
CA ASN A 3 9.73 -7.08 12.59
C ASN A 3 8.61 -6.46 11.73
N ALA A 4 8.03 -7.23 10.82
CA ALA A 4 6.95 -6.77 9.95
C ALA A 4 5.98 -7.91 9.68
N GLU A 5 4.67 -7.60 9.71
CA GLU A 5 3.61 -8.58 9.51
C GLU A 5 2.52 -8.01 8.58
N LEU A 6 1.95 -8.91 7.76
CA LEU A 6 0.75 -8.64 6.98
C LEU A 6 -0.48 -8.99 7.80
N PHE A 7 -1.44 -8.08 7.81
CA PHE A 7 -2.77 -8.26 8.37
C PHE A 7 -3.81 -8.05 7.28
N THR A 8 -4.75 -8.97 7.15
CA THR A 8 -5.78 -8.90 6.11
C THR A 8 -7.09 -9.51 6.60
N ASP A 9 -8.21 -8.91 6.21
CA ASP A 9 -9.55 -9.38 6.54
C ASP A 9 -10.51 -9.03 5.38
N VAL A 10 -11.37 -9.98 5.01
CA VAL A 10 -12.36 -9.78 3.94
C VAL A 10 -13.44 -8.76 4.31
N GLY A 11 -13.63 -8.52 5.61
CA GLY A 11 -14.71 -7.68 6.11
C GLY A 11 -16.08 -8.37 6.11
N PHE A 12 -17.11 -7.63 6.52
CA PHE A 12 -18.48 -8.18 6.62
C PHE A 12 -19.31 -8.03 5.34
N TYR A 13 -18.88 -7.19 4.42
CA TYR A 13 -19.68 -6.78 3.25
C TYR A 13 -19.22 -7.36 1.93
N ARG A 14 -17.98 -7.85 1.87
CA ARG A 14 -17.40 -8.46 0.67
C ARG A 14 -17.45 -9.98 0.79
N GLU A 15 -17.64 -10.68 -0.34
CA GLU A 15 -17.60 -12.14 -0.41
C GLU A 15 -16.18 -12.68 -0.63
N GLN A 16 -15.32 -11.86 -1.24
CA GLN A 16 -13.94 -12.20 -1.58
C GLN A 16 -13.01 -11.11 -1.09
N ASN A 17 -11.76 -11.49 -0.83
CA ASN A 17 -10.71 -10.56 -0.53
C ASN A 17 -9.90 -10.30 -1.81
N GLU A 18 -10.06 -9.12 -2.37
CA GLU A 18 -9.33 -8.68 -3.57
C GLU A 18 -8.01 -7.98 -3.22
N ASP A 19 -7.74 -7.75 -1.94
CA ASP A 19 -6.46 -7.27 -1.45
C ASP A 19 -5.40 -8.38 -1.44
N ALA A 20 -4.16 -8.02 -1.68
CA ALA A 20 -2.99 -8.87 -1.50
C ALA A 20 -1.83 -8.08 -0.91
N GLY A 21 -0.91 -8.75 -0.24
CA GLY A 21 0.27 -8.10 0.30
C GLY A 21 1.30 -9.10 0.82
N GLY A 22 2.42 -8.59 1.29
CA GLY A 22 3.46 -9.45 1.84
C GLY A 22 4.68 -8.71 2.35
N VAL A 23 5.53 -9.48 3.01
CA VAL A 23 6.85 -9.10 3.52
C VAL A 23 7.84 -10.06 2.89
N PHE A 24 8.78 -9.57 2.12
CA PHE A 24 9.71 -10.37 1.34
C PHE A 24 11.16 -10.01 1.63
N PHE A 25 12.05 -10.95 1.41
CA PHE A 25 13.48 -10.81 1.62
C PHE A 25 14.24 -11.21 0.35
N ASN A 26 15.24 -10.43 -0.03
CA ASN A 26 16.14 -10.81 -1.11
C ASN A 26 17.29 -11.70 -0.58
N GLN A 27 18.27 -12.02 -1.43
CA GLN A 27 19.39 -12.88 -1.10
C GLN A 27 20.31 -12.32 -0.01
N THR A 28 20.20 -11.03 0.31
CA THR A 28 21.00 -10.36 1.35
C THR A 28 20.18 -9.95 2.57
N GLU A 29 18.99 -10.54 2.75
CA GLU A 29 18.08 -10.24 3.86
C GLU A 29 17.54 -8.78 3.85
N GLN A 30 17.68 -8.07 2.73
CA GLN A 30 17.01 -6.77 2.55
C GLN A 30 15.52 -6.98 2.45
N GLN A 31 14.74 -6.09 3.05
CA GLN A 31 13.30 -6.24 3.21
C GLN A 31 12.53 -5.36 2.23
N LEU A 32 11.54 -5.97 1.59
CA LEU A 32 10.50 -5.32 0.79
C LEU A 32 9.14 -5.66 1.38
N ILE A 33 8.30 -4.65 1.59
CA ILE A 33 6.91 -4.83 1.98
C ILE A 33 5.98 -4.27 0.90
N VAL A 34 4.81 -4.88 0.73
CA VAL A 34 3.85 -4.48 -0.32
C VAL A 34 2.41 -4.71 0.11
N VAL A 35 1.52 -3.81 -0.33
CA VAL A 35 0.06 -3.95 -0.29
C VAL A 35 -0.50 -3.54 -1.64
N CYS A 36 -1.41 -4.35 -2.16
CA CYS A 36 -2.14 -4.15 -3.40
C CYS A 36 -3.63 -4.31 -3.13
N ASP A 37 -4.45 -3.39 -3.64
CA ASP A 37 -5.90 -3.41 -3.58
C ASP A 37 -6.42 -3.69 -4.99
N GLY A 38 -7.03 -4.84 -5.15
CA GLY A 38 -7.48 -5.35 -6.44
C GLY A 38 -8.87 -4.82 -6.80
N MET A 39 -9.02 -4.43 -8.05
CA MET A 39 -10.30 -3.97 -8.58
C MET A 39 -10.67 -4.67 -9.88
N GLY A 40 -11.95 -4.97 -10.03
CA GLY A 40 -12.48 -5.61 -11.23
C GLY A 40 -13.81 -6.30 -10.98
N GLY A 41 -14.43 -6.80 -12.05
CA GLY A 41 -15.66 -7.60 -11.92
C GLY A 41 -15.34 -9.04 -11.50
N HIS A 42 -16.16 -9.62 -10.62
CA HIS A 42 -16.03 -11.01 -10.15
C HIS A 42 -14.68 -11.27 -9.44
N GLN A 43 -13.87 -12.21 -9.96
CA GLN A 43 -12.57 -12.59 -9.37
C GLN A 43 -11.37 -11.83 -9.97
N ALA A 44 -11.62 -10.84 -10.82
CA ALA A 44 -10.56 -10.20 -11.60
C ALA A 44 -9.66 -9.30 -10.72
N GLY A 45 -10.21 -8.67 -9.67
CA GLY A 45 -9.44 -7.87 -8.71
C GLY A 45 -8.45 -8.71 -7.92
N GLU A 46 -8.90 -9.85 -7.37
CA GLU A 46 -8.04 -10.81 -6.65
C GLU A 46 -6.87 -11.30 -7.53
N VAL A 47 -7.18 -11.66 -8.79
CA VAL A 47 -6.13 -12.09 -9.75
C VAL A 47 -5.12 -10.97 -9.99
N ALA A 48 -5.57 -9.72 -10.12
CA ALA A 48 -4.70 -8.60 -10.40
C ALA A 48 -3.75 -8.29 -9.22
N SER A 49 -4.29 -8.21 -8.00
CA SER A 49 -3.50 -7.91 -6.80
C SER A 49 -2.48 -9.01 -6.50
N GLN A 50 -2.91 -10.29 -6.54
CA GLN A 50 -2.03 -11.44 -6.35
C GLN A 50 -0.92 -11.49 -7.40
N PHE A 51 -1.27 -11.28 -8.69
CA PHE A 51 -0.28 -11.27 -9.76
C PHE A 51 0.83 -10.24 -9.50
N VAL A 52 0.47 -9.01 -9.09
CA VAL A 52 1.46 -7.95 -8.81
C VAL A 52 2.35 -8.33 -7.63
N VAL A 53 1.76 -8.83 -6.53
CA VAL A 53 2.50 -9.23 -5.34
C VAL A 53 3.48 -10.37 -5.65
N GLU A 54 3.02 -11.44 -6.31
CA GLU A 54 3.86 -12.60 -6.67
C GLU A 54 4.97 -12.23 -7.67
N ALA A 55 4.64 -11.39 -8.67
CA ALA A 55 5.63 -10.94 -9.64
C ALA A 55 6.69 -10.02 -9.04
N LEU A 56 6.31 -9.20 -8.05
CA LEU A 56 7.24 -8.33 -7.31
C LEU A 56 8.12 -9.17 -6.37
N GLN A 57 7.51 -10.09 -5.61
CA GLN A 57 8.21 -11.04 -4.75
C GLN A 57 9.30 -11.78 -5.52
N LYS A 58 8.92 -12.45 -6.61
CA LYS A 58 9.84 -13.26 -7.42
C LYS A 58 11.05 -12.44 -7.89
N ARG A 59 10.84 -11.22 -8.38
CA ARG A 59 11.93 -10.37 -8.86
C ARG A 59 12.83 -9.90 -7.73
N PHE A 60 12.25 -9.59 -6.57
CA PHE A 60 13.00 -9.12 -5.42
C PHE A 60 13.84 -10.24 -4.77
N GLU A 61 13.32 -11.47 -4.67
CA GLU A 61 14.03 -12.63 -4.13
C GLU A 61 15.26 -13.01 -4.99
N GLU A 62 15.26 -12.68 -6.28
CA GLU A 62 16.40 -12.90 -7.18
C GLU A 62 17.49 -11.83 -7.07
N GLU A 63 17.19 -10.67 -6.43
CA GLU A 63 18.13 -9.56 -6.29
C GLU A 63 19.14 -9.80 -5.16
N ASN A 64 20.33 -9.22 -5.34
CA ASN A 64 21.24 -8.94 -4.24
C ASN A 64 20.82 -7.64 -3.55
N TYR A 65 21.72 -7.04 -2.75
CA TYR A 65 21.43 -5.77 -2.11
C TYR A 65 21.21 -4.66 -3.14
N ILE A 66 20.04 -4.03 -3.06
CA ILE A 66 19.70 -2.88 -3.88
C ILE A 66 20.16 -1.64 -3.10
N GLU A 67 21.17 -0.94 -3.62
CA GLU A 67 21.66 0.30 -3.01
C GLU A 67 20.57 1.37 -3.00
N GLN A 68 20.55 2.22 -1.98
CA GLN A 68 19.52 3.25 -1.82
C GLN A 68 19.40 4.17 -3.04
N GLU A 69 20.53 4.52 -3.66
CA GLU A 69 20.59 5.37 -4.85
C GLU A 69 20.00 4.70 -6.10
N GLN A 70 19.91 3.36 -6.10
CA GLN A 70 19.34 2.56 -7.19
C GLN A 70 17.88 2.19 -6.95
N ALA A 71 17.39 2.33 -5.72
CA ALA A 71 16.06 1.88 -5.31
C ALA A 71 14.92 2.49 -6.15
N GLU A 72 14.98 3.80 -6.40
CA GLU A 72 13.97 4.49 -7.22
C GLU A 72 13.92 3.92 -8.65
N ILE A 73 15.10 3.71 -9.26
CA ILE A 73 15.22 3.18 -10.62
C ILE A 73 14.71 1.75 -10.66
N TRP A 74 15.10 0.93 -9.70
CA TRP A 74 14.69 -0.47 -9.60
C TRP A 74 13.17 -0.59 -9.44
N LEU A 75 12.57 0.14 -8.48
CA LEU A 75 11.13 0.14 -8.24
C LEU A 75 10.35 0.60 -9.49
N LYS A 76 10.79 1.69 -10.14
CA LYS A 76 10.12 2.19 -11.34
C LYS A 76 10.16 1.18 -12.48
N HIS A 77 11.31 0.60 -12.77
CA HIS A 77 11.47 -0.36 -13.87
C HIS A 77 10.70 -1.65 -13.59
N THR A 78 10.80 -2.17 -12.35
CA THR A 78 10.13 -3.41 -11.94
C THR A 78 8.61 -3.26 -12.00
N LEU A 79 8.05 -2.21 -11.42
CA LEU A 79 6.60 -1.99 -11.44
C LEU A 79 6.06 -1.69 -12.84
N GLN A 80 6.82 -1.00 -13.70
CA GLN A 80 6.45 -0.80 -15.10
C GLN A 80 6.44 -2.11 -15.90
N ALA A 81 7.42 -2.99 -15.67
CA ALA A 81 7.46 -4.31 -16.30
C ALA A 81 6.29 -5.19 -15.84
N ILE A 82 6.02 -5.25 -14.53
CA ILE A 82 4.88 -5.98 -13.96
C ILE A 82 3.55 -5.44 -14.50
N ASN A 83 3.41 -4.11 -14.57
CA ASN A 83 2.21 -3.51 -15.14
C ASN A 83 2.00 -3.93 -16.61
N HIS A 84 3.04 -3.98 -17.41
CA HIS A 84 2.94 -4.42 -18.80
C HIS A 84 2.47 -5.87 -18.91
N GLU A 85 2.98 -6.76 -18.06
CA GLU A 85 2.58 -8.17 -18.00
C GLU A 85 1.13 -8.32 -17.53
N LEU A 86 0.73 -7.58 -16.49
CA LEU A 86 -0.65 -7.57 -16.00
C LEU A 86 -1.62 -7.04 -17.06
N PHE A 87 -1.25 -5.97 -17.78
CA PHE A 87 -2.03 -5.44 -18.89
C PHE A 87 -2.21 -6.48 -20.01
N GLN A 88 -1.15 -7.22 -20.37
CA GLN A 88 -1.24 -8.31 -21.35
C GLN A 88 -2.17 -9.43 -20.87
N LEU A 89 -2.10 -9.77 -19.56
CA LEU A 89 -2.98 -10.76 -18.97
C LEU A 89 -4.46 -10.28 -19.01
N SER A 90 -4.72 -9.00 -18.71
CA SER A 90 -6.08 -8.44 -18.76
C SER A 90 -6.71 -8.48 -20.16
N GLU A 91 -5.88 -8.36 -21.20
CA GLU A 91 -6.32 -8.44 -22.60
C GLU A 91 -6.46 -9.89 -23.11
N SER A 92 -5.91 -10.88 -22.38
CA SER A 92 -5.86 -12.27 -22.85
C SER A 92 -7.19 -13.01 -22.74
N GLN A 93 -8.07 -12.61 -21.83
CA GLN A 93 -9.34 -13.27 -21.55
C GLN A 93 -10.45 -12.25 -21.22
N ALA A 94 -11.65 -12.49 -21.73
CA ALA A 94 -12.79 -11.60 -21.47
C ALA A 94 -13.15 -11.48 -19.96
N SER A 95 -12.88 -12.53 -19.17
CA SER A 95 -13.09 -12.53 -17.71
C SER A 95 -12.14 -11.61 -16.96
N TYR A 96 -11.00 -11.23 -17.54
CA TYR A 96 -9.99 -10.36 -16.96
C TYR A 96 -10.06 -8.93 -17.49
N GLN A 97 -10.97 -8.67 -18.43
CA GLN A 97 -11.08 -7.35 -19.04
C GLN A 97 -11.41 -6.28 -17.99
N GLY A 98 -10.56 -5.26 -17.93
CA GLY A 98 -10.71 -4.15 -16.98
C GLY A 98 -10.25 -4.47 -15.55
N MET A 99 -9.60 -5.63 -15.31
CA MET A 99 -8.95 -5.87 -14.03
C MET A 99 -7.80 -4.90 -13.82
N GLY A 100 -7.57 -4.57 -12.56
CA GLY A 100 -6.45 -3.74 -12.15
C GLY A 100 -6.21 -3.84 -10.66
N THR A 101 -5.17 -3.19 -10.22
CA THR A 101 -4.85 -3.11 -8.80
C THR A 101 -4.04 -1.86 -8.49
N THR A 102 -4.16 -1.39 -7.25
CA THR A 102 -3.18 -0.45 -6.69
C THR A 102 -1.88 -1.19 -6.39
N CYS A 103 -0.84 -0.45 -6.06
CA CYS A 103 0.36 -1.02 -5.47
C CYS A 103 1.07 0.06 -4.65
N VAL A 104 1.19 -0.17 -3.36
CA VAL A 104 2.11 0.56 -2.49
C VAL A 104 3.15 -0.42 -1.96
N CYS A 105 4.43 -0.12 -2.16
CA CYS A 105 5.51 -0.97 -1.68
C CYS A 105 6.69 -0.14 -1.16
N ALA A 106 7.48 -0.71 -0.26
CA ALA A 106 8.60 -0.03 0.35
C ALA A 106 9.82 -0.93 0.50
N LEU A 107 10.98 -0.44 0.05
CA LEU A 107 12.30 -0.94 0.39
C LEU A 107 12.76 -0.27 1.68
N ILE A 108 13.23 -1.07 2.65
CA ILE A 108 13.60 -0.60 3.97
C ILE A 108 15.12 -0.66 4.11
N TYR A 109 15.70 0.44 4.60
CA TYR A 109 17.12 0.62 4.90
C TYR A 109 17.28 1.04 6.35
N ASP A 110 18.50 1.02 6.88
CA ASP A 110 18.77 1.35 8.30
C ASP A 110 18.21 2.73 8.73
N HIS A 111 18.31 3.73 7.85
CA HIS A 111 17.93 5.11 8.17
C HIS A 111 16.94 5.75 7.20
N HIS A 112 16.54 5.01 6.17
CA HIS A 112 15.67 5.50 5.12
C HIS A 112 14.68 4.41 4.67
N ILE A 113 13.58 4.85 4.08
CA ILE A 113 12.72 4.02 3.25
C ILE A 113 12.62 4.63 1.86
N VAL A 114 12.42 3.78 0.87
CA VAL A 114 12.06 4.19 -0.49
C VAL A 114 10.72 3.54 -0.82
N VAL A 115 9.69 4.37 -0.93
CA VAL A 115 8.29 3.95 -1.16
C VAL A 115 7.92 4.22 -2.60
N ALA A 116 7.33 3.24 -3.29
CA ALA A 116 6.68 3.45 -4.58
C ALA A 116 5.17 3.30 -4.43
N ASN A 117 4.41 4.16 -5.13
CA ASN A 117 2.97 4.16 -5.10
C ASN A 117 2.33 4.27 -6.50
N ILE A 118 1.30 3.43 -6.72
CA ILE A 118 0.35 3.49 -7.82
C ILE A 118 -1.03 3.26 -7.23
N GLY A 119 -1.92 4.24 -7.28
CA GLY A 119 -3.27 4.15 -6.71
C GLY A 119 -3.45 5.01 -5.47
N ASP A 120 -4.40 4.64 -4.63
CA ASP A 120 -4.81 5.30 -3.40
C ASP A 120 -4.59 4.45 -2.14
N SER A 121 -3.96 3.29 -2.26
CA SER A 121 -3.30 2.62 -1.13
C SER A 121 -2.17 3.50 -0.60
N ARG A 122 -1.96 3.50 0.71
CA ARG A 122 -1.17 4.53 1.38
C ARG A 122 -0.01 3.95 2.19
N ALA A 123 1.04 4.76 2.36
CA ALA A 123 2.13 4.50 3.28
C ALA A 123 2.23 5.63 4.31
N TYR A 124 2.40 5.25 5.58
CA TYR A 124 2.54 6.17 6.70
C TYR A 124 3.77 5.88 7.53
N LEU A 125 4.42 6.92 8.01
CA LEU A 125 5.43 6.86 9.05
C LEU A 125 4.82 7.33 10.38
N VAL A 126 4.98 6.53 11.44
CA VAL A 126 4.27 6.74 12.71
C VAL A 126 5.25 6.74 13.89
N ASN A 127 5.06 7.67 14.82
CA ASN A 127 5.68 7.65 16.15
C ASN A 127 4.70 8.15 17.22
N GLY A 128 5.15 8.33 18.45
CA GLY A 128 4.29 8.80 19.54
C GLY A 128 3.61 10.16 19.34
N ARG A 129 4.09 10.99 18.37
CA ARG A 129 3.59 12.35 18.10
C ARG A 129 3.01 12.51 16.71
N TYR A 130 3.57 11.83 15.71
CA TYR A 130 3.30 12.05 14.29
C TYR A 130 2.69 10.79 13.65
N PHE A 131 1.81 11.02 12.71
CA PHE A 131 1.21 10.03 11.82
C PHE A 131 1.22 10.66 10.42
N ASP A 132 2.36 10.54 9.73
CA ASP A 132 2.64 11.27 8.51
C ASP A 132 2.44 10.40 7.28
N GLN A 133 1.54 10.80 6.38
CA GLN A 133 1.39 10.14 5.10
C GLN A 133 2.61 10.43 4.21
N VAL A 134 3.21 9.37 3.68
CA VAL A 134 4.37 9.42 2.77
C VAL A 134 3.94 9.54 1.32
N THR A 135 2.88 8.81 0.95
CA THR A 135 2.35 8.71 -0.41
C THR A 135 1.38 9.86 -0.71
N ILE A 136 1.13 10.06 -2.00
CA ILE A 136 0.09 10.97 -2.51
C ILE A 136 -0.90 10.11 -3.28
N ASP A 137 -2.18 10.16 -2.90
CA ASP A 137 -3.22 9.35 -3.53
C ASP A 137 -3.44 9.75 -4.98
N HIS A 138 -3.48 8.78 -5.88
CA HIS A 138 -3.82 8.98 -7.28
C HIS A 138 -5.34 8.95 -7.48
N THR A 139 -6.04 9.90 -6.87
CA THR A 139 -7.49 10.07 -7.01
C THR A 139 -7.84 11.33 -7.80
N PHE A 140 -9.05 11.33 -8.38
CA PHE A 140 -9.57 12.49 -9.07
C PHE A 140 -9.67 13.73 -8.16
N VAL A 141 -10.13 13.51 -6.92
CA VAL A 141 -10.28 14.62 -5.96
C VAL A 141 -8.94 15.19 -5.53
N ASN A 142 -7.93 14.35 -5.35
CA ASN A 142 -6.60 14.84 -5.01
C ASN A 142 -5.98 15.66 -6.15
N GLN A 143 -6.24 15.31 -7.41
CA GLN A 143 -5.84 16.15 -8.54
C GLN A 143 -6.51 17.53 -8.49
N LEU A 144 -7.80 17.60 -8.12
CA LEU A 144 -8.51 18.89 -7.96
C LEU A 144 -7.93 19.72 -6.82
N VAL A 145 -7.56 19.10 -5.69
CA VAL A 145 -6.89 19.76 -4.56
C VAL A 145 -5.54 20.33 -5.00
N MET A 146 -4.71 19.53 -5.67
CA MET A 146 -3.38 19.97 -6.16
C MET A 146 -3.49 21.12 -7.16
N LEU A 147 -4.58 21.20 -7.95
CA LEU A 147 -4.87 22.29 -8.87
C LEU A 147 -5.51 23.52 -8.19
N GLY A 148 -5.77 23.45 -6.87
CA GLY A 148 -6.43 24.51 -6.11
C GLY A 148 -7.90 24.72 -6.48
N GLN A 149 -8.55 23.72 -7.10
CA GLN A 149 -9.95 23.80 -7.51
C GLN A 149 -10.93 23.48 -6.38
N ILE A 150 -10.52 22.66 -5.44
CA ILE A 150 -11.24 22.31 -4.21
C ILE A 150 -10.26 22.28 -3.03
N THR A 151 -10.78 22.41 -1.81
CA THR A 151 -10.02 22.21 -0.58
C THR A 151 -9.92 20.72 -0.21
N GLU A 152 -9.01 20.36 0.70
CA GLU A 152 -8.94 19.00 1.25
C GLU A 152 -10.25 18.60 1.94
N GLU A 153 -10.91 19.53 2.64
CA GLU A 153 -12.19 19.29 3.29
C GLU A 153 -13.30 18.99 2.28
N GLU A 154 -13.36 19.74 1.17
CA GLU A 154 -14.32 19.49 0.09
C GLU A 154 -14.05 18.14 -0.61
N ALA A 155 -12.79 17.73 -0.71
CA ALA A 155 -12.41 16.44 -1.30
C ALA A 155 -12.98 15.25 -0.52
N LEU A 156 -13.00 15.30 0.83
CA LEU A 156 -13.54 14.24 1.69
C LEU A 156 -15.02 13.94 1.43
N HIS A 157 -15.78 14.94 1.02
CA HIS A 157 -17.22 14.83 0.77
C HIS A 157 -17.61 14.84 -0.71
N HIS A 158 -16.62 14.84 -1.60
CA HIS A 158 -16.86 14.93 -3.03
C HIS A 158 -17.49 13.62 -3.57
N PRO A 159 -18.52 13.70 -4.45
CA PRO A 159 -19.21 12.50 -4.97
C PRO A 159 -18.32 11.57 -5.81
N ARG A 160 -17.18 12.04 -6.28
CA ARG A 160 -16.20 11.27 -7.07
C ARG A 160 -14.90 11.02 -6.30
N ARG A 161 -14.93 10.97 -4.97
CA ARG A 161 -13.73 10.79 -4.16
C ARG A 161 -13.04 9.43 -4.39
N ASN A 162 -13.81 8.40 -4.74
CA ASN A 162 -13.32 7.04 -4.98
C ASN A 162 -12.87 6.80 -6.44
N ILE A 163 -12.76 7.84 -7.29
CA ILE A 163 -12.25 7.66 -8.64
C ILE A 163 -10.73 7.67 -8.61
N ILE A 164 -10.13 6.51 -8.82
CA ILE A 164 -8.69 6.34 -8.94
C ILE A 164 -8.26 6.73 -10.36
N THR A 165 -7.18 7.47 -10.47
CA THR A 165 -6.68 8.01 -11.75
C THR A 165 -5.43 7.33 -12.27
N LYS A 166 -4.83 6.43 -11.46
CA LYS A 166 -3.65 5.66 -11.83
C LYS A 166 -3.74 4.27 -11.20
N VAL A 167 -3.82 3.23 -12.03
CA VAL A 167 -4.04 1.83 -11.65
C VAL A 167 -3.14 0.93 -12.48
N MET A 168 -2.58 -0.13 -11.90
CA MET A 168 -1.86 -1.17 -12.64
C MET A 168 -2.84 -2.07 -13.39
N GLY A 169 -2.46 -2.48 -14.60
CA GLY A 169 -3.23 -3.43 -15.43
C GLY A 169 -4.29 -2.81 -16.34
N THR A 170 -4.71 -1.57 -16.09
CA THR A 170 -5.73 -0.89 -16.92
C THR A 170 -5.15 -0.16 -18.11
N ASP A 171 -3.92 0.30 -18.01
CA ASP A 171 -3.20 0.98 -19.07
C ASP A 171 -1.89 0.27 -19.38
N ARG A 172 -1.50 0.28 -20.65
CA ARG A 172 -0.23 -0.34 -21.09
C ARG A 172 1.00 0.24 -20.39
N ARG A 173 0.94 1.49 -19.95
CA ARG A 173 2.03 2.19 -19.27
C ARG A 173 1.50 2.89 -18.04
N VAL A 174 2.13 2.62 -16.92
CA VAL A 174 1.93 3.34 -15.67
C VAL A 174 3.31 3.73 -15.12
N THR A 175 3.39 4.89 -14.47
CA THR A 175 4.62 5.33 -13.80
C THR A 175 4.32 5.49 -12.33
N PRO A 176 5.00 4.73 -11.44
CA PRO A 176 4.85 4.91 -10.01
C PRO A 176 5.45 6.25 -9.56
N ASP A 177 4.85 6.85 -8.56
CA ASP A 177 5.48 7.91 -7.79
C ASP A 177 6.40 7.27 -6.74
N VAL A 178 7.58 7.85 -6.54
CA VAL A 178 8.56 7.30 -5.60
C VAL A 178 8.98 8.38 -4.60
N PHE A 179 9.02 7.98 -3.33
CA PHE A 179 9.30 8.85 -2.19
C PHE A 179 10.43 8.26 -1.35
N THR A 180 11.46 9.04 -1.08
CA THR A 180 12.52 8.68 -0.14
C THR A 180 12.33 9.47 1.15
N LYS A 181 12.28 8.78 2.29
CA LYS A 181 12.10 9.40 3.61
C LYS A 181 13.12 8.86 4.60
N ARG A 182 13.60 9.75 5.48
CA ARG A 182 14.38 9.37 6.68
C ARG A 182 13.44 8.83 7.75
N ILE A 183 13.85 7.77 8.45
CA ILE A 183 13.02 7.07 9.43
C ILE A 183 13.53 7.16 10.87
N GLN A 184 14.61 7.88 11.13
CA GLN A 184 15.30 7.95 12.45
C GLN A 184 14.40 8.31 13.63
N PHE A 185 13.28 9.03 13.39
CA PHE A 185 12.36 9.47 14.45
C PHE A 185 11.05 8.71 14.47
N TYR A 186 10.88 7.69 13.62
CA TYR A 186 9.64 6.93 13.49
C TYR A 186 9.82 5.52 14.06
N GLN A 187 8.75 4.99 14.63
CA GLN A 187 8.70 3.67 15.26
C GLN A 187 8.07 2.63 14.35
N TYR A 188 7.10 3.07 13.52
CA TYR A 188 6.35 2.18 12.63
C TYR A 188 6.30 2.73 11.21
N LEU A 189 6.31 1.80 10.26
CA LEU A 189 5.90 2.00 8.88
C LEU A 189 4.61 1.18 8.68
N LEU A 190 3.56 1.84 8.20
CA LEU A 190 2.26 1.23 7.89
C LEU A 190 1.99 1.42 6.40
N LEU A 191 1.81 0.31 5.67
CA LEU A 191 1.27 0.30 4.31
C LEU A 191 -0.13 -0.29 4.39
N ASN A 192 -1.14 0.34 3.76
CA ASN A 192 -2.52 -0.16 3.82
C ASN A 192 -3.31 0.11 2.53
N SER A 193 -4.32 -0.75 2.26
CA SER A 193 -5.41 -0.46 1.33
C SER A 193 -6.34 0.61 1.90
N ASP A 194 -7.18 1.20 1.06
CA ASP A 194 -8.11 2.26 1.46
C ASP A 194 -9.15 1.78 2.48
N GLY A 195 -9.50 0.48 2.49
CA GLY A 195 -10.43 -0.15 3.42
C GLY A 195 -10.06 -0.01 4.90
N LEU A 196 -8.82 0.33 5.24
CA LEU A 196 -8.47 0.72 6.60
C LEU A 196 -8.76 2.22 6.82
N THR A 197 -8.11 3.09 6.07
CA THR A 197 -8.03 4.53 6.40
C THR A 197 -9.20 5.36 5.88
N ASP A 198 -10.04 4.81 5.04
CA ASP A 198 -11.29 5.45 4.62
C ASP A 198 -12.43 5.23 5.64
N TYR A 199 -12.29 4.24 6.51
CA TYR A 199 -13.30 3.89 7.53
C TYR A 199 -12.83 4.17 8.95
N VAL A 200 -11.57 3.89 9.28
CA VAL A 200 -11.03 4.08 10.63
C VAL A 200 -10.32 5.43 10.73
N PRO A 201 -10.73 6.32 11.65
CA PRO A 201 -10.01 7.56 11.87
C PRO A 201 -8.54 7.31 12.22
N LEU A 202 -7.60 7.99 11.55
CA LEU A 202 -6.15 7.83 11.79
C LEU A 202 -5.77 8.00 13.26
N LYS A 203 -6.51 8.83 14.01
CA LYS A 203 -6.31 9.02 15.46
C LYS A 203 -6.49 7.71 16.23
N GLU A 204 -7.47 6.87 15.86
CA GLU A 204 -7.71 5.60 16.54
C GLU A 204 -6.61 4.59 16.22
N VAL A 205 -6.18 4.48 14.97
CA VAL A 205 -5.01 3.69 14.60
C VAL A 205 -3.76 4.15 15.37
N HIS A 206 -3.55 5.47 15.45
CA HIS A 206 -2.44 6.06 16.19
C HIS A 206 -2.49 5.74 17.69
N ASN A 207 -3.67 5.72 18.29
CA ASN A 207 -3.85 5.34 19.71
C ASN A 207 -3.44 3.89 19.96
N VAL A 208 -3.77 2.97 19.05
CA VAL A 208 -3.33 1.57 19.14
C VAL A 208 -1.83 1.46 19.04
N LEU A 209 -1.19 2.13 18.08
CA LEU A 209 0.26 2.09 17.88
C LEU A 209 1.05 2.75 19.03
N LYS A 210 0.42 3.63 19.80
CA LYS A 210 1.02 4.22 21.03
C LYS A 210 0.86 3.35 22.26
N ALA A 211 -0.04 2.38 22.24
CA ALA A 211 -0.14 1.41 23.32
C ALA A 211 1.04 0.44 23.24
N ASN A 212 1.56 0.00 24.37
CA ASN A 212 2.69 -0.96 24.42
C ASN A 212 2.23 -2.38 24.06
N TYR A 213 1.66 -2.56 22.87
CA TYR A 213 1.33 -3.85 22.29
C TYR A 213 2.54 -4.44 21.56
N SER A 214 2.59 -5.76 21.44
CA SER A 214 3.41 -6.41 20.43
C SER A 214 2.87 -6.05 19.03
N LEU A 215 3.69 -6.20 17.99
CA LEU A 215 3.30 -5.91 16.61
C LEU A 215 2.02 -6.68 16.22
N THR A 216 1.98 -7.97 16.54
CA THR A 216 0.82 -8.84 16.26
C THR A 216 -0.44 -8.40 17.02
N GLU A 217 -0.33 -8.00 18.30
CA GLU A 217 -1.46 -7.48 19.06
C GLU A 217 -1.97 -6.16 18.51
N ALA A 218 -1.05 -5.25 18.16
CA ALA A 218 -1.40 -3.97 17.55
C ALA A 218 -2.14 -4.18 16.21
N GLY A 219 -1.61 -5.03 15.34
CA GLY A 219 -2.22 -5.34 14.04
C GLY A 219 -3.62 -5.96 14.19
N ASN A 220 -3.77 -6.96 15.05
CA ASN A 220 -5.09 -7.55 15.32
C ASN A 220 -6.08 -6.53 15.90
N THR A 221 -5.62 -5.64 16.78
CA THR A 221 -6.48 -4.57 17.34
C THR A 221 -6.92 -3.60 16.24
N ILE A 222 -6.06 -3.28 15.28
CA ILE A 222 -6.40 -2.42 14.13
C ILE A 222 -7.43 -3.10 13.21
N LEU A 223 -7.32 -4.43 12.96
CA LEU A 223 -8.35 -5.17 12.22
C LEU A 223 -9.71 -5.15 12.95
N GLU A 224 -9.71 -5.36 14.26
CA GLU A 224 -10.95 -5.29 15.05
C GLU A 224 -11.54 -3.87 15.06
N LEU A 225 -10.72 -2.82 15.01
CA LEU A 225 -11.20 -1.45 14.81
C LEU A 225 -11.90 -1.31 13.45
N ALA A 226 -11.31 -1.78 12.36
CA ALA A 226 -11.93 -1.71 11.02
C ALA A 226 -13.31 -2.39 11.02
N LYS A 227 -13.43 -3.56 11.65
CA LYS A 227 -14.70 -4.25 11.84
C LYS A 227 -15.69 -3.42 12.67
N SER A 228 -15.24 -2.81 13.76
CA SER A 228 -16.09 -2.00 14.64
C SER A 228 -16.61 -0.73 13.97
N TYR A 229 -15.88 -0.21 12.99
CA TYR A 229 -16.27 0.92 12.14
C TYR A 229 -17.09 0.48 10.91
N GLU A 230 -17.47 -0.81 10.85
CA GLU A 230 -18.24 -1.37 9.73
C GLU A 230 -17.61 -1.07 8.35
N ALA A 231 -16.29 -1.26 8.24
CA ALA A 231 -15.59 -1.10 6.98
C ALA A 231 -16.28 -1.93 5.88
N LYS A 232 -16.63 -1.28 4.78
CA LYS A 232 -17.41 -1.89 3.69
C LYS A 232 -16.54 -2.50 2.61
N ASP A 233 -15.23 -2.46 2.81
CA ASP A 233 -14.23 -3.02 1.92
C ASP A 233 -13.34 -4.05 2.61
N ASN A 234 -12.53 -4.76 1.81
CA ASN A 234 -11.43 -5.54 2.32
C ASN A 234 -10.48 -4.62 3.09
N THR A 235 -9.90 -5.11 4.16
CA THR A 235 -8.96 -4.33 4.96
C THR A 235 -7.65 -5.07 5.04
N SER A 236 -6.62 -4.52 4.39
CA SER A 236 -5.29 -5.11 4.39
C SER A 236 -4.22 -4.07 4.68
N PHE A 237 -3.25 -4.46 5.48
CA PHE A 237 -2.10 -3.61 5.76
C PHE A 237 -0.88 -4.44 6.17
N VAL A 238 0.31 -3.90 5.91
CA VAL A 238 1.56 -4.35 6.50
C VAL A 238 1.99 -3.33 7.54
N LEU A 239 2.22 -3.82 8.76
CA LEU A 239 2.80 -3.04 9.84
C LEU A 239 4.23 -3.51 10.08
N ALA A 240 5.18 -2.58 10.06
CA ALA A 240 6.59 -2.85 10.33
C ALA A 240 7.10 -1.97 11.48
N GLU A 241 7.80 -2.57 12.43
CA GLU A 241 8.59 -1.84 13.42
C GLU A 241 9.89 -1.37 12.78
N ILE A 242 10.09 -0.06 12.74
CA ILE A 242 11.33 0.55 12.26
C ILE A 242 12.08 1.10 13.47
N ALA A 243 13.37 0.77 13.57
CA ALA A 243 14.20 1.18 14.70
C ALA A 243 14.42 2.71 14.66
N GLY A 244 13.46 3.46 15.19
CA GLY A 244 13.64 4.86 15.51
C GLY A 244 14.26 5.00 16.89
N ASP A 245 15.14 5.98 17.09
CA ASP A 245 15.54 6.36 18.43
C ASP A 245 14.30 6.81 19.22
N PRO A 246 14.09 6.34 20.45
CA PRO A 246 12.95 6.78 21.26
C PRO A 246 13.06 8.29 21.49
N VAL A 247 12.03 9.03 21.09
CA VAL A 247 11.90 10.50 21.30
C VAL A 247 11.34 10.78 22.68
#